data_5522fec45e0feafd112789d6659e3950
#
_entry.id   5522fec45e0feafd112789d6659e3950
#
_cell.length_a   1.000
_cell.length_b   1.000
_cell.length_c   1.000
_cell.angle_alpha   90.00
_cell.angle_beta   90.00
_cell.angle_gamma   90.00
#
_symmetry.space_group_name_H-M   'P 1'
#
loop_
_entity.id
_entity.type
_entity.pdbx_description
1 polymer ?
#
loop_
_entity_poly.entity_id
_entity_poly.type
_entity_poly.pdbx_seq_one_letter_code
_entity_poly.pdbx_strand_id
1 'polypeptide(L)'
;NDVTAHAEMQAITSAANHLGNKYLNECTLYVTLEPCQMCAGAMYWAQLNRLVYGASDNHRGYKVLGTKLHPKTKVKSGVLSKECKLIVDAFFIKKRKEKAL
;
A
#
# COMPACT_ATOMS: atom_id res chain seq x y z
N ASN A 1 -15.08 -1.42 10.29
CA ASN A 1 -14.26 -1.93 11.40
C ASN A 1 -13.57 -3.24 11.07
N ASP A 2 -13.16 -3.38 9.84
CA ASP A 2 -12.40 -4.54 9.36
C ASP A 2 -10.92 -4.14 9.31
N VAL A 3 -10.09 -4.82 10.09
CA VAL A 3 -8.65 -4.53 10.16
C VAL A 3 -7.94 -4.79 8.82
N THR A 4 -8.56 -5.56 7.93
CA THR A 4 -8.01 -5.83 6.60
C THR A 4 -8.49 -4.84 5.53
N ALA A 5 -9.36 -3.88 5.88
CA ALA A 5 -9.95 -2.94 4.93
C ALA A 5 -9.02 -1.76 4.62
N HIS A 6 -7.77 -2.05 4.31
CA HIS A 6 -6.83 -1.06 3.83
C HIS A 6 -7.18 -0.65 2.39
N ALA A 7 -6.87 0.59 2.04
CA ALA A 7 -7.15 1.11 0.68
C ALA A 7 -6.49 0.24 -0.39
N GLU A 8 -5.28 -0.24 -0.14
CA GLU A 8 -4.56 -1.12 -1.06
C GLU A 8 -5.30 -2.44 -1.29
N MET A 9 -5.85 -3.03 -0.21
CA MET A 9 -6.62 -4.27 -0.30
C MET A 9 -7.89 -4.06 -1.13
N GLN A 10 -8.57 -2.94 -0.92
CA GLN A 10 -9.77 -2.60 -1.69
C GLN A 10 -9.44 -2.37 -3.16
N ALA A 11 -8.34 -1.69 -3.44
CA ALA A 11 -7.89 -1.44 -4.81
C ALA A 11 -7.57 -2.75 -5.54
N ILE A 12 -6.88 -3.68 -4.88
CA ILE A 12 -6.54 -4.99 -5.45
C ILE A 12 -7.79 -5.78 -5.78
N THR A 13 -8.74 -5.84 -4.83
CA THR A 13 -10.01 -6.53 -5.02
C THR A 13 -10.82 -5.93 -6.16
N SER A 14 -10.92 -4.60 -6.19
CA SER A 14 -11.65 -3.89 -7.25
C SER A 14 -11.04 -4.11 -8.63
N ALA A 15 -9.72 -4.05 -8.72
CA ALA A 15 -9.01 -4.27 -9.98
C ALA A 15 -9.22 -5.70 -10.50
N ALA A 16 -9.09 -6.68 -9.62
CA ALA A 16 -9.31 -8.09 -9.99
C ALA A 16 -10.73 -8.32 -10.49
N ASN A 17 -11.73 -7.76 -9.81
CA ASN A 17 -13.12 -7.87 -10.21
C ASN A 17 -13.38 -7.17 -11.55
N HIS A 18 -12.85 -5.97 -11.74
CA HIS A 18 -13.02 -5.21 -12.98
C HIS A 18 -12.40 -5.92 -14.18
N LEU A 19 -11.18 -6.46 -14.00
CA LEU A 19 -10.44 -7.13 -15.07
C LEU A 19 -10.89 -8.58 -15.28
N GLY A 20 -11.63 -9.15 -14.32
CA GLY A 20 -12.02 -10.56 -14.35
C GLY A 20 -10.81 -11.49 -14.25
N ASN A 21 -9.76 -11.07 -13.55
CA ASN A 21 -8.52 -11.82 -13.45
C ASN A 21 -7.94 -11.68 -12.04
N LYS A 22 -7.52 -12.79 -11.46
CA LYS A 22 -6.88 -12.77 -10.12
C LYS A 22 -5.46 -12.23 -10.15
N TYR A 23 -4.83 -12.20 -11.30
CA TYR A 23 -3.46 -11.69 -11.43
C TYR A 23 -3.46 -10.28 -12.01
N LEU A 24 -2.71 -9.40 -11.36
CA LEU A 24 -2.57 -8.00 -11.73
C LEU A 24 -1.20 -7.73 -12.36
N ASN A 25 -0.77 -8.67 -13.21
CA ASN A 25 0.57 -8.68 -13.81
C ASN A 25 0.77 -7.62 -14.90
N GLU A 26 -0.25 -6.83 -15.20
CA GLU A 26 -0.15 -5.68 -16.11
C GLU A 26 -0.56 -4.38 -15.42
N CYS A 27 -0.70 -4.41 -14.09
CA CYS A 27 -1.21 -3.27 -13.33
C CYS A 27 -0.11 -2.60 -12.51
N THR A 28 -0.25 -1.29 -12.35
CA THR A 28 0.56 -0.49 -11.43
C THR A 28 -0.32 0.02 -10.30
N LEU A 29 0.17 -0.13 -9.06
CA LEU A 29 -0.49 0.43 -7.88
C LEU A 29 0.30 1.61 -7.37
N TYR A 30 -0.37 2.74 -7.20
CA TYR A 30 0.19 3.97 -6.64
C TYR A 30 -0.36 4.18 -5.25
N VAL A 31 0.52 4.31 -4.26
CA VAL A 31 0.12 4.55 -2.87
C VAL A 31 0.97 5.65 -2.24
N THR A 32 0.39 6.37 -1.29
CA THR A 32 1.10 7.46 -0.61
C THR A 32 2.11 6.96 0.41
N LEU A 33 1.77 5.88 1.12
CA LEU A 33 2.62 5.30 2.16
C LEU A 33 3.02 3.89 1.76
N GLU A 34 4.24 3.52 2.11
CA GLU A 34 4.75 2.15 1.91
C GLU A 34 3.75 1.13 2.44
N PRO A 35 3.37 0.12 1.65
CA PRO A 35 2.41 -0.89 2.09
C PRO A 35 2.87 -1.68 3.31
N CYS A 36 1.92 -2.07 4.15
CA CYS A 36 2.19 -2.97 5.26
C CYS A 36 2.41 -4.41 4.75
N GLN A 37 2.80 -5.31 5.68
CA GLN A 37 3.07 -6.70 5.30
C GLN A 37 1.84 -7.43 4.74
N MET A 38 0.64 -7.12 5.22
CA MET A 38 -0.60 -7.72 4.70
C MET A 38 -0.84 -7.34 3.26
N CYS A 39 -0.75 -6.03 2.96
CA CYS A 39 -0.96 -5.52 1.61
C CYS A 39 0.15 -5.99 0.66
N ALA A 40 1.39 -6.00 1.12
CA ALA A 40 2.51 -6.52 0.34
C ALA A 40 2.34 -8.01 0.03
N GLY A 41 1.85 -8.80 0.99
CA GLY A 41 1.52 -10.20 0.77
C GLY A 41 0.43 -10.39 -0.29
N ALA A 42 -0.60 -9.56 -0.24
CA ALA A 42 -1.66 -9.56 -1.25
C ALA A 42 -1.10 -9.21 -2.64
N MET A 43 -0.21 -8.23 -2.72
CA MET A 43 0.46 -7.85 -3.97
C MET A 43 1.32 -8.99 -4.52
N TYR A 44 1.99 -9.73 -3.62
CA TYR A 44 2.77 -10.91 -4.00
C TYR A 44 1.90 -11.95 -4.70
N TRP A 45 0.79 -12.33 -4.07
CA TRP A 45 -0.09 -13.36 -4.62
C TRP A 45 -0.84 -12.89 -5.87
N ALA A 46 -1.15 -11.58 -5.95
CA ALA A 46 -1.75 -10.99 -7.14
C ALA A 46 -0.74 -10.81 -8.28
N GLN A 47 0.53 -11.04 -8.04
CA GLN A 47 1.62 -10.86 -9.03
C GLN A 47 1.59 -9.46 -9.64
N LEU A 48 1.47 -8.44 -8.78
CA LEU A 48 1.42 -7.06 -9.23
C LEU A 48 2.63 -6.72 -10.10
N ASN A 49 2.40 -6.07 -11.23
CA ASN A 49 3.50 -5.71 -12.13
C ASN A 49 4.40 -4.63 -11.52
N ARG A 50 3.80 -3.59 -10.95
CA ARG A 50 4.55 -2.43 -10.47
C ARG A 50 3.90 -1.80 -9.26
N LEU A 51 4.74 -1.45 -8.28
CA LEU A 51 4.33 -0.70 -7.09
C LEU A 51 5.10 0.62 -7.06
N VAL A 52 4.38 1.73 -6.91
CA VAL A 52 4.97 3.07 -6.75
C VAL A 52 4.45 3.66 -5.45
N TYR A 53 5.34 4.01 -4.52
CA TYR A 53 4.92 4.64 -3.29
C TYR A 53 5.76 5.86 -2.94
N GLY A 54 5.17 6.74 -2.10
CA GLY A 54 5.81 7.98 -1.69
C GLY A 54 6.67 7.80 -0.45
N ALA A 55 6.05 7.84 0.71
CA ALA A 55 6.76 7.82 1.98
C ALA A 55 7.03 6.40 2.47
N SER A 56 8.21 6.18 3.05
CA SER A 56 8.55 4.92 3.72
C SER A 56 7.89 4.85 5.10
N ASP A 57 7.59 3.64 5.55
CA ASP A 57 7.09 3.37 6.89
C ASP A 57 8.11 2.50 7.62
N ASN A 58 8.86 3.12 8.53
CA ASN A 58 9.96 2.46 9.23
C ASN A 58 9.48 1.56 10.38
N HIS A 59 8.18 1.54 10.67
CA HIS A 59 7.62 0.74 11.75
C HIS A 59 6.77 -0.42 11.23
N ARG A 60 5.93 -0.17 10.22
CA ARG A 60 4.96 -1.16 9.73
C ARG A 60 5.11 -1.46 8.25
N GLY A 61 6.06 -0.83 7.57
CA GLY A 61 6.30 -1.07 6.17
C GLY A 61 6.77 -2.50 5.90
N TYR A 62 6.48 -2.99 4.71
CA TYR A 62 6.82 -4.37 4.36
C TYR A 62 8.33 -4.64 4.39
N LYS A 63 9.15 -3.64 4.10
CA LYS A 63 10.60 -3.81 4.09
C LYS A 63 11.16 -4.08 5.48
N VAL A 64 10.76 -3.29 6.47
CA VAL A 64 11.26 -3.44 7.85
C VAL A 64 10.77 -4.74 8.46
N LEU A 65 9.60 -5.23 8.06
CA LEU A 65 9.04 -6.49 8.54
C LEU A 65 9.48 -7.71 7.73
N GLY A 66 10.31 -7.50 6.70
CA GLY A 66 10.88 -8.59 5.92
C GLY A 66 9.94 -9.29 4.95
N THR A 67 8.79 -8.70 4.65
CA THR A 67 7.85 -9.26 3.66
C THR A 67 8.37 -8.97 2.26
N LYS A 68 8.36 -9.96 1.40
CA LYS A 68 8.85 -9.82 0.03
C LYS A 68 7.68 -9.65 -0.93
N LEU A 69 7.89 -8.81 -1.95
CA LEU A 69 6.99 -8.72 -3.09
C LEU A 69 7.33 -9.82 -4.10
N HIS A 70 6.43 -10.03 -5.04
CA HIS A 70 6.68 -11.00 -6.13
C HIS A 70 7.98 -10.63 -6.86
N PRO A 71 8.81 -11.61 -7.24
CA PRO A 71 10.11 -11.33 -7.88
C PRO A 71 10.02 -10.48 -9.15
N LYS A 72 8.89 -10.53 -9.85
CA LYS A 72 8.68 -9.75 -11.08
C LYS A 72 8.12 -8.37 -10.83
N THR A 73 7.71 -8.05 -9.60
CA THR A 73 7.16 -6.73 -9.27
C THR A 73 8.27 -5.69 -9.27
N LYS A 74 8.10 -4.65 -10.07
CA LYS A 74 9.01 -3.50 -10.10
C LYS A 74 8.56 -2.51 -9.03
N VAL A 75 9.51 -1.96 -8.27
CA VAL A 75 9.20 -1.03 -7.19
C VAL A 75 9.89 0.30 -7.42
N LYS A 76 9.14 1.38 -7.27
CA LYS A 76 9.68 2.73 -7.22
C LYS A 76 9.18 3.40 -5.94
N SER A 77 10.10 3.88 -5.12
CA SER A 77 9.79 4.52 -3.84
C SER A 77 10.28 5.97 -3.83
N GLY A 78 9.84 6.73 -2.83
CA GLY A 78 10.29 8.10 -2.62
C GLY A 78 9.66 9.12 -3.56
N VAL A 79 8.63 8.74 -4.31
CA VAL A 79 7.92 9.65 -5.21
C VAL A 79 7.08 10.62 -4.40
N LEU A 80 7.41 11.91 -4.46
CA LEU A 80 6.75 12.94 -3.65
C LEU A 80 6.72 12.57 -2.16
N SER A 81 7.82 12.03 -1.65
CA SER A 81 7.85 11.45 -0.30
C SER A 81 7.49 12.46 0.79
N LYS A 82 7.93 13.71 0.68
CA LYS A 82 7.62 14.75 1.67
C LYS A 82 6.15 15.09 1.68
N GLU A 83 5.55 15.29 0.51
CA GLU A 83 4.14 15.61 0.36
C GLU A 83 3.26 14.46 0.85
N CYS A 84 3.62 13.23 0.50
CA CYS A 84 2.91 12.04 0.95
C CYS A 84 2.98 11.90 2.47
N LYS A 85 4.15 12.10 3.06
CA LYS A 85 4.34 12.03 4.50
C LYS A 85 3.50 13.09 5.22
N LEU A 86 3.48 14.32 4.71
CA LEU A 86 2.69 15.40 5.32
C LEU A 86 1.19 15.08 5.32
N ILE A 87 0.67 14.54 4.22
CA ILE A 87 -0.74 14.16 4.12
C ILE A 87 -1.08 13.05 5.13
N VAL A 88 -0.26 12.04 5.21
CA VAL A 88 -0.47 10.90 6.12
C VAL A 88 -0.37 11.35 7.57
N ASP A 89 0.65 12.13 7.92
CA ASP A 89 0.84 12.62 9.29
C ASP A 89 -0.31 13.53 9.72
N ALA A 90 -0.77 14.41 8.84
CA ALA A 90 -1.90 15.30 9.12
C ALA A 90 -3.18 14.52 9.39
N PHE A 91 -3.43 13.46 8.60
CA PHE A 91 -4.58 12.59 8.80
C PHE A 91 -4.54 11.91 10.17
N PHE A 92 -3.42 11.34 10.57
CA PHE A 92 -3.29 10.66 11.87
C PHE A 92 -3.35 11.62 13.04
N ILE A 93 -2.80 12.82 12.92
CA ILE A 93 -2.94 13.86 13.95
C ILE A 93 -4.42 14.20 14.15
N LYS A 94 -5.15 14.41 13.08
CA LYS A 94 -6.59 14.69 13.12
C LYS A 94 -7.36 13.56 13.81
N LYS A 95 -7.06 12.31 13.46
CA LYS A 95 -7.72 11.13 14.05
C LYS A 95 -7.45 11.03 15.55
N ARG A 96 -6.23 11.29 15.99
CA ARG A 96 -5.92 11.30 17.42
C ARG A 96 -6.69 12.37 18.19
N LYS A 97 -6.84 13.56 17.61
CA LYS A 97 -7.65 14.64 18.21
C LYS A 97 -9.12 14.25 18.32
N GLU A 98 -9.68 13.64 17.28
CA GLU A 98 -11.06 13.16 17.30
C GLU A 98 -11.29 12.13 18.40
N LYS A 99 -10.34 11.23 18.62
CA LYS A 99 -10.43 10.21 19.68
C LYS A 99 -10.32 10.82 21.09
N ALA A 100 -9.61 11.93 21.23
CA ALA A 100 -9.44 12.60 22.52
C ALA A 100 -10.70 13.33 22.99
N LEU A 101 -11.63 13.58 22.10
CA LEU A 101 -12.91 14.22 22.41
C LEU A 101 -13.93 13.21 22.93
#